data_322385a629ae9e637807e32a47cb9ba1
#
_entry.id   322385a629ae9e637807e32a47cb9ba1
#
_cell.length_a   1.000
_cell.length_b   1.000
_cell.length_c   1.000
_cell.angle_alpha   90.00
_cell.angle_beta   90.00
_cell.angle_gamma   90.00
#
_symmetry.space_group_name_H-M   'P 1'
#
loop_
_entity.id
_entity.type
_entity.pdbx_description
1 polymer ?
#
loop_
_entity_poly.entity_id
_entity_poly.type
_entity_poly.pdbx_seq_one_letter_code
_entity_poly.pdbx_strand_id
1 'polypeptide(L)'
;MLTSREFMELILKKELNVKCLLVGYDHHFGSDLSASFKDYVRYGRELGIEVLRERPFMAEDELRVSSSAARRFLTGGNVEMARTCLGRPYVLEGTVVEGHHAGTLMGYPTANLRPECEEQLIPGRGVYAVRVEVGGFTYKAMLNI
;
A
#
# COMPACT_ATOMS: atom_id res chain seq x y z
N MET A 1 18.81 -18.24 9.60
CA MET A 1 18.44 -17.06 8.78
C MET A 1 19.58 -16.80 7.81
N LEU A 2 19.31 -16.58 6.53
CA LEU A 2 20.33 -16.32 5.52
C LEU A 2 20.83 -14.87 5.62
N THR A 3 22.12 -14.65 5.46
CA THR A 3 22.71 -13.33 5.24
C THR A 3 22.30 -12.80 3.86
N SER A 4 22.47 -11.51 3.60
CA SER A 4 22.20 -10.92 2.29
C SER A 4 22.93 -11.62 1.16
N ARG A 5 24.21 -11.96 1.37
CA ARG A 5 25.01 -12.67 0.38
C ARG A 5 24.51 -14.09 0.14
N GLU A 6 24.23 -14.85 1.20
CA GLU A 6 23.68 -16.20 1.10
C GLU A 6 22.31 -16.20 0.42
N PHE A 7 21.45 -15.23 0.72
CA PHE A 7 20.16 -15.07 0.05
C PHE A 7 20.32 -14.83 -1.46
N MET A 8 21.24 -13.93 -1.85
CA MET A 8 21.52 -13.68 -3.26
C MET A 8 22.10 -14.92 -3.96
N GLU A 9 22.98 -15.65 -3.31
CA GLU A 9 23.60 -16.84 -3.90
C GLU A 9 22.62 -18.01 -3.97
N LEU A 10 22.03 -18.40 -2.85
CA LEU A 10 21.26 -19.64 -2.74
C LEU A 10 19.86 -19.48 -3.36
N ILE A 11 19.19 -18.39 -3.06
CA ILE A 11 17.80 -18.19 -3.52
C ILE A 11 17.77 -17.49 -4.88
N LEU A 12 18.34 -16.28 -4.98
CA LEU A 12 18.21 -15.51 -6.22
C LEU A 12 18.97 -16.14 -7.38
N LYS A 13 20.21 -16.61 -7.15
CA LYS A 13 21.03 -17.18 -8.23
C LYS A 13 20.73 -18.63 -8.49
N LYS A 14 20.83 -19.50 -7.47
CA LYS A 14 20.74 -20.96 -7.68
C LYS A 14 19.31 -21.42 -7.92
N GLU A 15 18.35 -20.98 -7.09
CA GLU A 15 16.97 -21.45 -7.21
C GLU A 15 16.18 -20.69 -8.29
N LEU A 16 16.27 -19.36 -8.32
CA LEU A 16 15.46 -18.52 -9.19
C LEU A 16 16.16 -18.08 -10.48
N ASN A 17 17.49 -18.33 -10.61
CA ASN A 17 18.31 -17.90 -11.76
C ASN A 17 18.14 -16.41 -12.13
N VAL A 18 18.02 -15.55 -11.12
CA VAL A 18 17.84 -14.09 -11.28
C VAL A 18 19.03 -13.52 -12.04
N LYS A 19 18.77 -12.66 -13.01
CA LYS A 19 19.78 -11.95 -13.80
C LYS A 19 19.88 -10.47 -13.40
N CYS A 20 18.78 -9.88 -12.96
CA CYS A 20 18.70 -8.50 -12.53
C CYS A 20 17.90 -8.40 -11.23
N LEU A 21 18.42 -7.65 -10.26
CA LEU A 21 17.80 -7.36 -8.97
C LEU A 21 17.59 -5.86 -8.85
N LEU A 22 16.33 -5.43 -8.82
CA LEU A 22 15.96 -4.05 -8.52
C LEU A 22 15.72 -3.92 -7.01
N VAL A 23 16.49 -3.05 -6.35
CA VAL A 23 16.40 -2.81 -4.91
C VAL A 23 15.79 -1.42 -4.67
N GLY A 24 14.74 -1.35 -3.88
CA GLY A 24 14.18 -0.10 -3.41
C GLY A 24 15.22 0.73 -2.65
N TYR A 25 15.08 2.04 -2.65
CA TYR A 25 16.10 2.95 -2.11
C TYR A 25 16.36 2.76 -0.60
N ASP A 26 15.38 2.29 0.16
CA ASP A 26 15.42 2.04 1.61
C ASP A 26 15.21 0.56 1.98
N HIS A 27 15.25 -0.32 0.99
CA HIS A 27 15.03 -1.74 1.22
C HIS A 27 16.32 -2.44 1.65
N HIS A 28 16.21 -3.25 2.71
CA HIS A 28 17.25 -4.15 3.19
C HIS A 28 16.70 -5.58 3.26
N PHE A 29 17.52 -6.55 2.91
CA PHE A 29 17.17 -7.96 3.02
C PHE A 29 18.34 -8.76 3.60
N GLY A 30 18.05 -9.95 4.09
CA GLY A 30 19.01 -10.79 4.82
C GLY A 30 19.00 -10.52 6.32
N SER A 31 19.61 -11.41 7.08
CA SER A 31 19.72 -11.30 8.54
C SER A 31 20.79 -10.29 8.99
N ASP A 32 21.67 -9.91 8.08
CA ASP A 32 22.75 -8.94 8.27
C ASP A 32 22.27 -7.53 7.91
N LEU A 33 21.55 -6.88 8.82
CA LEU A 33 21.02 -5.52 8.63
C LEU A 33 22.09 -4.46 8.33
N SER A 34 23.37 -4.82 8.44
CA SER A 34 24.52 -3.95 8.14
C SER A 34 24.89 -3.90 6.66
N ALA A 35 24.38 -4.84 5.84
CA ALA A 35 24.69 -4.86 4.41
C ALA A 35 24.06 -3.63 3.72
N SER A 36 24.89 -2.88 3.02
CA SER A 36 24.52 -1.68 2.27
C SER A 36 24.23 -2.00 0.81
N PHE A 37 23.63 -1.04 0.08
CA PHE A 37 23.45 -1.18 -1.37
C PHE A 37 24.78 -1.46 -2.11
N LYS A 38 25.91 -0.87 -1.65
CA LYS A 38 27.23 -1.14 -2.23
C LYS A 38 27.64 -2.60 -2.09
N ASP A 39 27.27 -3.23 -0.97
CA ASP A 39 27.52 -4.65 -0.74
C ASP A 39 26.69 -5.51 -1.68
N TYR A 40 25.42 -5.18 -1.90
CA TYR A 40 24.56 -5.87 -2.88
C TYR A 40 25.13 -5.78 -4.30
N VAL A 41 25.64 -4.62 -4.70
CA VAL A 41 26.30 -4.46 -6.02
C VAL A 41 27.54 -5.34 -6.12
N ARG A 42 28.37 -5.41 -5.06
CA ARG A 42 29.56 -6.26 -5.02
C ARG A 42 29.17 -7.74 -5.15
N TYR A 43 28.22 -8.22 -4.34
CA TYR A 43 27.73 -9.59 -4.40
C TYR A 43 27.11 -9.90 -5.76
N GLY A 44 26.35 -8.98 -6.33
CA GLY A 44 25.76 -9.13 -7.66
C GLY A 44 26.82 -9.34 -8.74
N ARG A 45 27.92 -8.58 -8.72
CA ARG A 45 29.04 -8.76 -9.66
C ARG A 45 29.69 -10.14 -9.54
N GLU A 46 29.91 -10.61 -8.31
CA GLU A 46 30.47 -11.95 -8.05
C GLU A 46 29.55 -13.07 -8.55
N LEU A 47 28.23 -12.88 -8.44
CA LEU A 47 27.23 -13.89 -8.78
C LEU A 47 26.66 -13.77 -10.20
N GLY A 48 27.08 -12.76 -10.97
CA GLY A 48 26.56 -12.47 -12.30
C GLY A 48 25.09 -12.05 -12.26
N ILE A 49 24.73 -11.22 -11.26
CA ILE A 49 23.42 -10.55 -11.10
C ILE A 49 23.64 -9.05 -11.24
N GLU A 50 22.97 -8.42 -12.17
CA GLU A 50 22.92 -6.96 -12.24
C GLU A 50 22.10 -6.41 -11.09
N VAL A 51 22.64 -5.45 -10.32
CA VAL A 51 21.92 -4.85 -9.18
C VAL A 51 21.67 -3.37 -9.47
N LEU A 52 20.39 -3.04 -9.55
CA LEU A 52 19.90 -1.69 -9.81
C LEU A 52 19.25 -1.11 -8.55
N ARG A 53 19.38 0.19 -8.36
CA ARG A 53 18.69 0.89 -7.27
C ARG A 53 17.61 1.78 -7.83
N GLU A 54 16.42 1.62 -7.30
CA GLU A 54 15.31 2.50 -7.61
C GLU A 54 15.48 3.85 -6.89
N ARG A 55 15.09 4.92 -7.57
CA ARG A 55 15.03 6.25 -6.95
C ARG A 55 13.70 6.39 -6.21
N PRO A 56 13.67 7.13 -5.06
CA PRO A 56 12.43 7.45 -4.41
C PRO A 56 11.50 8.17 -5.40
N PHE A 57 10.27 7.71 -5.51
CA PHE A 57 9.26 8.42 -6.27
C PHE A 57 8.80 9.63 -5.46
N MET A 58 8.97 10.82 -6.05
CA MET A 58 8.50 12.09 -5.51
C MET A 58 7.27 12.50 -6.32
N ALA A 59 6.13 12.68 -5.65
CA ALA A 59 4.96 13.28 -6.28
C ALA A 59 5.16 14.80 -6.44
N GLU A 60 4.25 15.44 -7.14
CA GLU A 60 4.17 16.90 -7.18
C GLU A 60 4.17 17.44 -5.73
N ASP A 61 4.75 18.61 -5.49
CA ASP A 61 4.95 19.23 -4.17
C ASP A 61 6.00 18.55 -3.25
N GLU A 62 7.02 17.90 -3.83
CA GLU A 62 8.10 17.23 -3.08
C GLU A 62 7.63 16.18 -2.07
N LEU A 63 6.38 15.70 -2.19
CA LEU A 63 5.86 14.66 -1.33
C LEU A 63 6.55 13.32 -1.62
N ARG A 64 7.32 12.82 -0.65
CA ARG A 64 7.88 11.48 -0.72
C ARG A 64 6.77 10.43 -0.59
N VAL A 65 6.51 9.73 -1.68
CA VAL A 65 5.51 8.65 -1.72
C VAL A 65 6.04 7.42 -1.01
N SER A 66 5.27 6.91 -0.04
CA SER A 66 5.56 5.67 0.66
C SER A 66 4.29 5.07 1.25
N SER A 67 4.29 3.76 1.52
CA SER A 67 3.18 3.08 2.19
C SER A 67 2.87 3.69 3.56
N SER A 68 3.90 4.11 4.29
CA SER A 68 3.73 4.77 5.61
C SER A 68 3.07 6.14 5.48
N ALA A 69 3.41 6.92 4.43
CA ALA A 69 2.76 8.19 4.15
C ALA A 69 1.29 8.00 3.79
N ALA A 70 0.99 7.05 2.89
CA ALA A 70 -0.38 6.73 2.51
C ALA A 70 -1.23 6.31 3.72
N ARG A 71 -0.70 5.41 4.58
CA ARG A 71 -1.41 5.01 5.81
C ARG A 71 -1.67 6.18 6.75
N ARG A 72 -0.67 7.03 6.98
CA ARG A 72 -0.81 8.22 7.83
C ARG A 72 -1.90 9.16 7.30
N PHE A 73 -1.94 9.41 5.99
CA PHE A 73 -2.98 10.25 5.40
C PHE A 73 -4.37 9.62 5.53
N LEU A 74 -4.50 8.32 5.31
CA LEU A 74 -5.78 7.61 5.48
C LEU A 74 -6.25 7.68 6.93
N THR A 75 -5.41 7.34 7.90
CA THR A 75 -5.79 7.39 9.33
C THR A 75 -6.09 8.80 9.82
N GLY A 76 -5.47 9.80 9.22
CA GLY A 76 -5.77 11.21 9.47
C GLY A 76 -6.97 11.76 8.70
N GLY A 77 -7.66 10.93 7.88
CA GLY A 77 -8.83 11.35 7.10
C GLY A 77 -8.50 12.16 5.84
N ASN A 78 -7.22 12.37 5.52
CA ASN A 78 -6.81 13.09 4.32
C ASN A 78 -6.73 12.16 3.10
N VAL A 79 -7.91 11.80 2.57
CA VAL A 79 -8.03 10.85 1.45
C VAL A 79 -7.48 11.39 0.13
N GLU A 80 -7.41 12.70 -0.04
CA GLU A 80 -6.82 13.35 -1.23
C GLU A 80 -5.30 13.14 -1.27
N MET A 81 -4.61 13.38 -0.15
CA MET A 81 -3.17 13.11 -0.07
C MET A 81 -2.86 11.62 -0.14
N ALA A 82 -3.74 10.77 0.41
CA ALA A 82 -3.63 9.32 0.25
C ALA A 82 -3.76 8.92 -1.23
N ARG A 83 -4.71 9.51 -1.98
CA ARG A 83 -4.85 9.32 -3.43
C ARG A 83 -3.59 9.69 -4.19
N THR A 84 -2.97 10.83 -3.85
CA THR A 84 -1.69 11.27 -4.45
C THR A 84 -0.59 10.22 -4.22
N CYS A 85 -0.49 9.67 -3.00
CA CYS A 85 0.46 8.60 -2.71
C CYS A 85 0.16 7.29 -3.45
N LEU A 86 -1.13 6.95 -3.62
CA LEU A 86 -1.56 5.68 -4.21
C LEU A 86 -1.67 5.72 -5.74
N GLY A 87 -1.70 6.91 -6.34
CA GLY A 87 -2.00 7.13 -7.75
C GLY A 87 -3.45 6.83 -8.14
N ARG A 88 -4.31 6.48 -7.17
CA ARG A 88 -5.73 6.16 -7.36
C ARG A 88 -6.52 6.45 -6.08
N PRO A 89 -7.85 6.65 -6.16
CA PRO A 89 -8.68 6.74 -4.96
C PRO A 89 -8.53 5.49 -4.09
N TYR A 90 -8.60 5.67 -2.78
CA TYR A 90 -8.66 4.56 -1.85
C TYR A 90 -10.03 3.88 -1.95
N VAL A 91 -10.07 2.56 -1.96
CA VAL A 91 -11.30 1.78 -2.10
C VAL A 91 -11.55 1.01 -0.81
N LEU A 92 -12.79 1.05 -0.32
CA LEU A 92 -13.31 0.19 0.73
C LEU A 92 -14.28 -0.81 0.11
N GLU A 93 -14.02 -2.09 0.31
CA GLU A 93 -14.91 -3.17 -0.11
C GLU A 93 -15.60 -3.74 1.11
N GLY A 94 -16.87 -4.10 0.96
CA GLY A 94 -17.63 -4.64 2.07
C GLY A 94 -19.05 -5.02 1.71
N THR A 95 -19.72 -5.64 2.68
CA THR A 95 -21.10 -6.09 2.57
C THR A 95 -22.01 -5.14 3.32
N VAL A 96 -23.16 -4.82 2.71
CA VAL A 96 -24.21 -4.07 3.39
C VAL A 96 -24.81 -4.93 4.50
N VAL A 97 -24.85 -4.39 5.70
CA VAL A 97 -25.38 -5.07 6.88
C VAL A 97 -26.49 -4.24 7.53
N GLU A 98 -27.34 -4.92 8.27
CA GLU A 98 -28.37 -4.26 9.06
C GLU A 98 -27.75 -3.42 10.19
N GLY A 99 -28.26 -2.23 10.42
CA GLY A 99 -27.81 -1.31 11.45
C GLY A 99 -28.94 -0.90 12.38
N HIS A 100 -28.75 0.15 13.13
CA HIS A 100 -29.73 0.65 14.12
C HIS A 100 -30.93 1.40 13.52
N HIS A 101 -31.06 1.48 12.20
CA HIS A 101 -32.13 2.19 11.47
C HIS A 101 -32.35 3.66 11.87
N ALA A 102 -31.40 4.29 12.55
CA ALA A 102 -31.53 5.68 13.01
C ALA A 102 -31.75 6.66 11.83
N GLY A 103 -31.12 6.43 10.70
CA GLY A 103 -31.32 7.23 9.50
C GLY A 103 -32.74 7.13 8.95
N THR A 104 -33.32 5.92 8.96
CA THR A 104 -34.71 5.68 8.52
C THR A 104 -35.71 6.44 9.38
N LEU A 105 -35.52 6.48 10.71
CA LEU A 105 -36.35 7.24 11.63
C LEU A 105 -36.30 8.75 11.37
N MET A 106 -35.18 9.25 10.85
CA MET A 106 -35.01 10.66 10.48
C MET A 106 -35.38 10.97 9.01
N GLY A 107 -35.94 10.00 8.27
CA GLY A 107 -36.30 10.16 6.85
C GLY A 107 -35.11 10.02 5.87
N TYR A 108 -33.93 9.62 6.34
CA TYR A 108 -32.73 9.41 5.54
C TYR A 108 -32.20 7.99 5.71
N PRO A 109 -32.78 7.00 5.02
CA PRO A 109 -32.31 5.63 5.13
C PRO A 109 -30.84 5.53 4.69
N THR A 110 -30.04 4.86 5.52
CA THR A 110 -28.61 4.66 5.31
C THR A 110 -28.26 3.20 5.23
N ALA A 111 -27.28 2.86 4.38
CA ALA A 111 -26.69 1.54 4.35
C ALA A 111 -25.48 1.50 5.29
N ASN A 112 -25.37 0.49 6.12
CA ASN A 112 -24.19 0.25 6.93
C ASN A 112 -23.29 -0.73 6.19
N LEU A 113 -22.01 -0.42 6.09
CA LEU A 113 -21.02 -1.23 5.40
C LEU A 113 -20.11 -1.92 6.41
N ARG A 114 -20.04 -3.24 6.35
CA ARG A 114 -19.04 -4.04 7.05
C ARG A 114 -17.92 -4.36 6.08
N PRO A 115 -16.66 -3.96 6.35
CA PRO A 115 -15.52 -4.28 5.51
C PRO A 115 -15.42 -5.79 5.29
N GLU A 116 -14.97 -6.20 4.09
CA GLU A 116 -14.81 -7.61 3.74
C GLU A 116 -13.54 -8.21 4.37
N CYS A 117 -12.51 -7.38 4.54
CA CYS A 117 -11.25 -7.75 5.18
C CYS A 117 -11.09 -6.96 6.49
N GLU A 118 -10.87 -7.66 7.60
CA GLU A 118 -10.69 -7.04 8.91
C GLU A 118 -9.42 -6.18 9.01
N GLU A 119 -8.38 -6.55 8.23
CA GLU A 119 -7.13 -5.80 8.14
C GLU A 119 -7.23 -4.58 7.22
N GLN A 120 -8.34 -4.38 6.53
CA GLN A 120 -8.52 -3.24 5.66
C GLN A 120 -8.46 -1.94 6.46
N LEU A 121 -7.58 -1.04 6.07
CA LEU A 121 -7.41 0.23 6.75
C LEU A 121 -8.64 1.12 6.53
N ILE A 122 -9.32 1.46 7.60
CA ILE A 122 -10.45 2.38 7.55
C ILE A 122 -9.92 3.82 7.69
N PRO A 123 -10.31 4.75 6.81
CA PRO A 123 -9.96 6.16 6.94
C PRO A 123 -10.39 6.74 8.28
N GLY A 124 -9.74 7.82 8.70
CA GLY A 124 -10.10 8.52 9.93
C GLY A 124 -11.56 8.98 9.94
N ARG A 125 -12.12 9.18 11.13
CA ARG A 125 -13.52 9.64 11.30
C ARG A 125 -13.78 10.91 10.51
N GLY A 126 -14.87 10.94 9.77
CA GLY A 126 -15.25 12.08 8.94
C GLY A 126 -16.35 11.76 7.96
N VAL A 127 -16.70 12.77 7.17
CA VAL A 127 -17.70 12.67 6.09
C VAL A 127 -16.98 12.79 4.76
N TYR A 128 -17.18 11.82 3.88
CA TYR A 128 -16.46 11.68 2.62
C TYR A 128 -17.42 11.65 1.44
N ALA A 129 -17.12 12.42 0.39
CA ALA A 129 -17.77 12.25 -0.90
C ALA A 129 -17.15 11.00 -1.59
N VAL A 130 -17.99 10.04 -1.93
CA VAL A 130 -17.54 8.74 -2.47
C VAL A 130 -18.28 8.37 -3.75
N ARG A 131 -17.69 7.46 -4.51
CA ARG A 131 -18.38 6.69 -5.53
C ARG A 131 -18.61 5.29 -5.01
N VAL A 132 -19.82 4.80 -5.16
CA VAL A 132 -20.22 3.45 -4.74
C VAL A 132 -20.55 2.64 -5.98
N GLU A 133 -19.94 1.49 -6.11
CA GLU A 133 -20.23 0.52 -7.17
C GLU A 133 -21.02 -0.63 -6.57
N VAL A 134 -22.22 -0.84 -7.07
CA VAL A 134 -23.10 -1.94 -6.64
C VAL A 134 -23.96 -2.42 -7.79
N GLY A 135 -24.05 -3.74 -7.98
CA GLY A 135 -24.85 -4.35 -9.05
C GLY A 135 -24.46 -3.90 -10.47
N GLY A 136 -23.20 -3.50 -10.69
CA GLY A 136 -22.70 -2.99 -11.98
C GLY A 136 -23.00 -1.51 -12.24
N PHE A 137 -23.56 -0.81 -11.29
CA PHE A 137 -23.88 0.63 -11.38
C PHE A 137 -22.99 1.44 -10.45
N THR A 138 -22.66 2.68 -10.87
CA THR A 138 -21.89 3.63 -10.06
C THR A 138 -22.79 4.78 -9.58
N TYR A 139 -22.74 5.03 -8.29
CA TYR A 139 -23.48 6.10 -7.63
C TYR A 139 -22.54 7.10 -6.95
N LYS A 140 -22.96 8.36 -6.89
CA LYS A 140 -22.34 9.34 -5.99
C LYS A 140 -23.02 9.24 -4.63
N ALA A 141 -22.24 9.16 -3.57
CA ALA A 141 -22.76 9.00 -2.22
C ALA A 141 -21.92 9.77 -1.20
N MET A 142 -22.43 9.82 0.00
CA MET A 142 -21.74 10.35 1.17
C MET A 142 -21.51 9.19 2.15
N LEU A 143 -20.25 9.04 2.57
CA LEU A 143 -19.85 8.05 3.56
C LEU A 143 -19.48 8.76 4.85
N ASN A 144 -20.04 8.29 5.96
CA ASN A 144 -19.68 8.72 7.31
C ASN A 144 -18.92 7.59 8.01
N ILE A 145 -17.78 7.90 8.58
CA ILE A 145 -16.92 6.98 9.35
C ILE A 145 -16.84 7.46 10.79
#